data_665a0d9e4cabaaee3822e68e0fecdcf4
#
_entry.id   665a0d9e4cabaaee3822e68e0fecdcf4
#
_cell.length_a   1.000
_cell.length_b   1.000
_cell.length_c   1.000
_cell.angle_alpha   90.00
_cell.angle_beta   90.00
_cell.angle_gamma   90.00
#
_symmetry.space_group_name_H-M   'P 1'
#
loop_
_entity.id
_entity.type
_entity.pdbx_description
1 polymer ?
#
loop_
_entity_poly.entity_id
_entity_poly.type
_entity_poly.pdbx_seq_one_letter_code
_entity_poly.pdbx_strand_id
1 'polypeptide(L)'
;MKTWHIVPSSIAFIATAVCVIVLSLLPLPGYATQQGPFADLSGDWSGGGTVTLSSGSNEKIRCRATYDSQAAGNNLKLALRCASDSYNVDFRGTAINSGGNMTGNWFESTNQAAGEFFGSIKGNRIDARIEGQTFAAFFSMTTQGNRQSVSLRSPGSRVSSITMALTRR
;
A
#
# COMPACT_ATOMS: atom_id res chain seq x y z
N MET A 1 19.35 -74.50 62.29
CA MET A 1 18.81 -73.18 62.62
C MET A 1 19.59 -72.13 61.89
N LYS A 2 19.09 -71.58 60.80
CA LYS A 2 19.67 -70.47 60.07
C LYS A 2 18.53 -69.52 59.63
N THR A 3 18.47 -68.40 60.25
CA THR A 3 17.52 -67.33 60.03
C THR A 3 18.01 -66.53 58.83
N TRP A 4 17.15 -66.33 57.84
CA TRP A 4 17.36 -65.45 56.70
C TRP A 4 16.69 -64.11 56.95
N HIS A 5 17.49 -63.06 56.86
CA HIS A 5 16.99 -61.71 56.89
C HIS A 5 16.67 -61.21 55.49
N ILE A 6 15.44 -60.86 55.27
CA ILE A 6 14.96 -60.21 54.04
C ILE A 6 15.18 -58.73 54.18
N VAL A 7 15.94 -58.12 53.23
CA VAL A 7 16.09 -56.68 53.12
C VAL A 7 15.10 -56.18 52.06
N PRO A 8 14.26 -55.19 52.34
CA PRO A 8 13.39 -54.60 51.30
C PRO A 8 14.14 -53.59 50.47
N SER A 9 14.20 -53.83 49.13
CA SER A 9 14.61 -52.86 48.14
C SER A 9 13.52 -51.77 47.92
N SER A 10 13.76 -50.60 48.43
CA SER A 10 12.93 -49.41 48.20
C SER A 10 13.74 -48.31 47.52
N ILE A 11 14.12 -48.50 46.22
CA ILE A 11 14.64 -47.41 45.40
C ILE A 11 14.29 -47.70 43.93
N ALA A 12 13.12 -47.29 43.47
CA ALA A 12 12.80 -47.18 42.04
C ALA A 12 11.47 -46.46 41.80
N PHE A 13 11.32 -45.21 42.17
CA PHE A 13 10.15 -44.38 41.72
C PHE A 13 10.43 -42.88 41.73
N ILE A 14 11.58 -42.40 41.28
CA ILE A 14 11.85 -40.93 41.18
C ILE A 14 12.37 -40.50 39.81
N ALA A 15 12.33 -41.34 38.76
CA ALA A 15 12.92 -40.98 37.48
C ALA A 15 11.96 -40.59 36.35
N THR A 16 10.65 -40.57 36.57
CA THR A 16 9.65 -40.38 35.50
C THR A 16 8.87 -39.05 35.56
N ALA A 17 9.12 -38.19 36.53
CA ALA A 17 8.32 -36.97 36.72
C ALA A 17 8.95 -35.68 36.10
N VAL A 18 10.19 -35.72 35.58
CA VAL A 18 10.90 -34.52 35.10
C VAL A 18 10.75 -34.28 33.58
N CYS A 19 10.23 -35.25 32.81
CA CYS A 19 10.19 -35.13 31.32
C CYS A 19 8.96 -34.42 30.74
N VAL A 20 7.93 -34.08 31.57
CA VAL A 20 6.64 -33.55 31.08
C VAL A 20 6.56 -32.02 31.09
N ILE A 21 7.48 -31.30 31.75
CA ILE A 21 7.36 -29.84 31.96
C ILE A 21 8.13 -29.02 30.92
N VAL A 22 9.00 -29.62 30.09
CA VAL A 22 9.81 -28.87 29.12
C VAL A 22 9.11 -28.66 27.76
N LEU A 23 7.95 -29.28 27.50
CA LEU A 23 7.29 -29.23 26.19
C LEU A 23 6.33 -28.05 25.98
N SER A 24 6.15 -27.18 26.97
CA SER A 24 5.13 -26.10 26.95
C SER A 24 5.68 -24.69 26.63
N LEU A 25 6.95 -24.56 26.22
CA LEU A 25 7.61 -23.27 25.89
C LEU A 25 8.04 -23.15 24.43
N LEU A 26 7.43 -23.90 23.53
CA LEU A 26 7.63 -23.63 22.10
C LEU A 26 6.86 -22.35 21.76
N PRO A 27 7.55 -21.27 21.29
CA PRO A 27 6.85 -20.09 20.82
C PRO A 27 5.97 -20.51 19.64
N LEU A 28 4.66 -20.25 19.75
CA LEU A 28 3.74 -20.39 18.62
C LEU A 28 4.28 -19.55 17.46
N PRO A 29 4.36 -20.08 16.24
CA PRO A 29 4.72 -19.27 15.09
C PRO A 29 3.72 -18.13 14.99
N GLY A 30 4.17 -16.90 15.25
CA GLY A 30 3.39 -15.71 15.04
C GLY A 30 3.08 -15.65 13.54
N TYR A 31 1.81 -15.79 13.18
CA TYR A 31 1.36 -15.51 11.81
C TYR A 31 1.54 -14.01 11.57
N ALA A 32 2.61 -13.63 10.88
CA ALA A 32 2.75 -12.29 10.36
C ALA A 32 1.58 -12.06 9.40
N THR A 33 0.62 -11.24 9.79
CA THR A 33 -0.45 -10.79 8.90
C THR A 33 0.22 -10.05 7.74
N GLN A 34 0.19 -10.64 6.56
CA GLN A 34 0.74 -10.02 5.36
C GLN A 34 -0.06 -8.76 5.06
N GLN A 35 0.58 -7.60 5.20
CA GLN A 35 -0.04 -6.32 4.88
C GLN A 35 -0.20 -6.19 3.38
N GLY A 36 -1.33 -5.63 2.96
CA GLY A 36 -1.61 -5.33 1.56
C GLY A 36 -0.72 -4.21 1.01
N PRO A 37 -0.67 -4.05 -0.31
CA PRO A 37 0.30 -3.19 -0.99
C PRO A 37 0.11 -1.69 -0.74
N PHE A 38 -1.02 -1.27 -0.21
CA PHE A 38 -1.27 0.13 0.12
C PHE A 38 -0.86 0.51 1.55
N ALA A 39 -0.46 -0.45 2.40
CA ALA A 39 -0.15 -0.18 3.80
C ALA A 39 0.92 0.91 3.95
N ASP A 40 1.96 0.83 3.14
CA ASP A 40 3.08 1.76 3.17
C ASP A 40 2.79 3.12 2.52
N LEU A 41 1.61 3.32 1.95
CA LEU A 41 1.25 4.60 1.35
C LEU A 41 0.67 5.59 2.36
N SER A 42 0.08 5.12 3.47
CA SER A 42 -0.64 5.94 4.45
C SER A 42 0.12 7.18 4.90
N GLY A 43 -0.59 8.28 5.03
CA GLY A 43 -0.08 9.55 5.52
C GLY A 43 -0.15 10.67 4.49
N ASP A 44 0.47 11.79 4.86
CA ASP A 44 0.49 13.01 4.07
C ASP A 44 1.77 13.11 3.25
N TRP A 45 1.60 13.46 1.99
CA TRP A 45 2.68 13.58 1.01
C TRP A 45 2.61 14.95 0.35
N SER A 46 3.75 15.51 0.00
CA SER A 46 3.80 16.77 -0.70
C SER A 46 5.00 16.84 -1.63
N GLY A 47 4.85 17.62 -2.67
CA GLY A 47 5.93 17.84 -3.64
C GLY A 47 5.48 18.63 -4.84
N GLY A 48 6.14 18.41 -5.95
CA GLY A 48 5.84 19.12 -7.18
C GLY A 48 6.32 18.39 -8.42
N GLY A 49 6.13 19.03 -9.54
CA GLY A 49 6.46 18.45 -10.83
C GLY A 49 6.22 19.40 -11.99
N THR A 50 5.93 18.78 -13.13
CA THR A 50 5.67 19.51 -14.38
C THR A 50 4.42 18.94 -15.05
N VAL A 51 3.55 19.82 -15.48
CA VAL A 51 2.44 19.54 -16.40
C VAL A 51 2.91 19.95 -17.79
N THR A 52 2.78 19.07 -18.77
CA THR A 52 3.01 19.35 -20.19
C THR A 52 1.66 19.43 -20.90
N LEU A 53 1.40 20.52 -21.56
CA LEU A 53 0.17 20.75 -22.32
C LEU A 53 0.29 20.19 -23.75
N SER A 54 -0.83 19.98 -24.41
CA SER A 54 -0.85 19.57 -25.82
C SER A 54 -0.19 20.57 -26.79
N SER A 55 -0.09 21.83 -26.38
CA SER A 55 0.68 22.86 -27.08
C SER A 55 2.20 22.70 -26.98
N GLY A 56 2.69 21.80 -26.13
CA GLY A 56 4.12 21.67 -25.79
C GLY A 56 4.57 22.57 -24.63
N SER A 57 3.72 23.45 -24.13
CA SER A 57 4.04 24.31 -22.99
C SER A 57 4.16 23.50 -21.70
N ASN A 58 5.04 23.93 -20.81
CA ASN A 58 5.27 23.30 -19.51
C ASN A 58 4.94 24.27 -18.38
N GLU A 59 4.22 23.79 -17.37
CA GLU A 59 3.92 24.52 -16.14
C GLU A 59 4.43 23.76 -14.93
N LYS A 60 4.90 24.48 -13.93
CA LYS A 60 5.23 23.91 -12.62
C LYS A 60 3.97 23.64 -11.83
N ILE A 61 3.90 22.48 -11.19
CA ILE A 61 2.77 22.10 -10.36
C ILE A 61 3.25 21.77 -8.94
N ARG A 62 2.46 22.15 -7.94
CA ARG A 62 2.67 21.80 -6.54
C ARG A 62 1.48 20.96 -6.08
N CYS A 63 1.77 19.84 -5.40
CA CYS A 63 0.76 18.87 -5.01
C CYS A 63 0.86 18.52 -3.53
N ARG A 64 -0.27 18.19 -2.94
CA ARG A 64 -0.42 17.56 -1.64
C ARG A 64 -1.36 16.36 -1.80
N ALA A 65 -0.95 15.21 -1.27
CA ALA A 65 -1.75 14.00 -1.28
C ALA A 65 -1.89 13.48 0.14
N THR A 66 -3.07 12.99 0.48
CA THR A 66 -3.34 12.22 1.70
C THR A 66 -3.81 10.84 1.29
N TYR A 67 -3.15 9.83 1.79
CA TYR A 67 -3.51 8.44 1.60
C TYR A 67 -4.01 7.86 2.92
N ASP A 68 -5.19 7.24 2.90
CA ASP A 68 -5.79 6.49 4.00
C ASP A 68 -5.90 5.01 3.58
N SER A 69 -4.99 4.19 4.10
CA SER A 69 -4.96 2.76 3.84
C SER A 69 -5.81 2.03 4.86
N GLN A 70 -6.71 1.17 4.40
CA GLN A 70 -7.69 0.42 5.18
C GLN A 70 -7.63 -1.07 4.83
N ALA A 71 -8.39 -1.92 5.57
CA ALA A 71 -8.47 -3.36 5.32
C ALA A 71 -7.08 -4.02 5.25
N ALA A 72 -6.25 -3.78 6.26
CA ALA A 72 -4.88 -4.26 6.34
C ALA A 72 -4.05 -3.93 5.08
N GLY A 73 -4.30 -2.80 4.44
CA GLY A 73 -3.54 -2.34 3.27
C GLY A 73 -4.11 -2.78 1.91
N ASN A 74 -5.31 -3.35 1.86
CA ASN A 74 -5.93 -3.75 0.59
C ASN A 74 -6.92 -2.71 0.04
N ASN A 75 -7.35 -1.75 0.84
CA ASN A 75 -8.19 -0.64 0.40
C ASN A 75 -7.44 0.67 0.60
N LEU A 76 -7.62 1.61 -0.32
CA LEU A 76 -7.00 2.92 -0.28
C LEU A 76 -8.03 4.00 -0.56
N LYS A 77 -8.02 5.05 0.26
CA LYS A 77 -8.64 6.34 -0.09
C LYS A 77 -7.53 7.35 -0.37
N LEU A 78 -7.68 8.10 -1.43
CA LEU A 78 -6.77 9.14 -1.87
C LEU A 78 -7.50 10.47 -1.94
N ALA A 79 -6.90 11.51 -1.37
CA ALA A 79 -7.21 12.90 -1.67
C ALA A 79 -5.94 13.57 -2.22
N LEU A 80 -6.03 14.16 -3.41
CA LEU A 80 -4.91 14.84 -4.08
C LEU A 80 -5.36 16.24 -4.49
N ARG A 81 -4.60 17.24 -4.05
CA ARG A 81 -4.76 18.63 -4.49
C ARG A 81 -3.49 19.11 -5.15
N CYS A 82 -3.64 19.62 -6.35
CA CYS A 82 -2.54 20.20 -7.11
C CYS A 82 -2.91 21.59 -7.61
N ALA A 83 -1.91 22.46 -7.71
CA ALA A 83 -2.05 23.80 -8.29
C ALA A 83 -0.84 24.16 -9.14
N SER A 84 -1.10 24.78 -10.30
CA SER A 84 -0.16 25.52 -11.14
C SER A 84 -0.66 26.95 -11.34
N ASP A 85 -0.03 27.70 -12.23
CA ASP A 85 -0.47 29.06 -12.55
C ASP A 85 -1.81 29.07 -13.30
N SER A 86 -2.09 28.02 -14.09
CA SER A 86 -3.30 27.93 -14.94
C SER A 86 -4.30 26.84 -14.49
N TYR A 87 -3.92 25.94 -13.60
CA TYR A 87 -4.75 24.77 -13.22
C TYR A 87 -4.81 24.55 -11.73
N ASN A 88 -6.00 24.20 -11.27
CA ASN A 88 -6.24 23.61 -9.96
C ASN A 88 -6.93 22.26 -10.15
N VAL A 89 -6.52 21.28 -9.37
CA VAL A 89 -7.09 19.93 -9.35
C VAL A 89 -7.39 19.54 -7.91
N ASP A 90 -8.63 19.14 -7.63
CA ASP A 90 -9.03 18.49 -6.38
C ASP A 90 -9.59 17.10 -6.72
N PHE A 91 -8.75 16.12 -6.60
CA PHE A 91 -9.01 14.73 -6.98
C PHE A 91 -9.21 13.87 -5.74
N ARG A 92 -10.22 13.01 -5.76
CA ARG A 92 -10.46 11.99 -4.75
C ARG A 92 -10.61 10.64 -5.44
N GLY A 93 -10.07 9.60 -4.83
CA GLY A 93 -10.15 8.25 -5.36
C GLY A 93 -10.27 7.21 -4.26
N THR A 94 -10.83 6.07 -4.63
CA THR A 94 -10.85 4.86 -3.80
C THR A 94 -10.33 3.71 -4.62
N ALA A 95 -9.44 2.91 -4.06
CA ALA A 95 -8.85 1.75 -4.73
C ALA A 95 -9.03 0.49 -3.88
N ILE A 96 -9.21 -0.63 -4.55
CA ILE A 96 -9.26 -1.97 -3.97
C ILE A 96 -8.21 -2.82 -4.65
N ASN A 97 -7.39 -3.50 -3.86
CA ASN A 97 -6.46 -4.52 -4.32
C ASN A 97 -7.08 -5.91 -4.18
N SER A 98 -7.02 -6.69 -5.24
CA SER A 98 -7.37 -8.11 -5.25
C SER A 98 -6.27 -8.89 -5.94
N GLY A 99 -5.37 -9.49 -5.14
CA GLY A 99 -4.28 -10.31 -5.66
C GLY A 99 -3.33 -9.59 -6.62
N GLY A 100 -3.04 -8.30 -6.38
CA GLY A 100 -2.20 -7.48 -7.25
C GLY A 100 -2.93 -6.78 -8.39
N ASN A 101 -4.23 -7.06 -8.59
CA ASN A 101 -5.09 -6.29 -9.48
C ASN A 101 -5.73 -5.14 -8.69
N MET A 102 -5.70 -3.96 -9.25
CA MET A 102 -6.26 -2.76 -8.65
C MET A 102 -7.43 -2.25 -9.48
N THR A 103 -8.54 -1.98 -8.81
CA THR A 103 -9.71 -1.31 -9.38
C THR A 103 -10.15 -0.18 -8.47
N GLY A 104 -10.83 0.80 -9.02
CA GLY A 104 -11.36 1.88 -8.20
C GLY A 104 -12.09 2.95 -8.97
N ASN A 105 -12.60 3.91 -8.21
CA ASN A 105 -13.36 5.05 -8.73
C ASN A 105 -12.65 6.34 -8.34
N TRP A 106 -12.84 7.37 -9.15
CA TRP A 106 -12.31 8.69 -8.90
C TRP A 106 -13.33 9.79 -9.23
N PHE A 107 -13.15 10.90 -8.57
CA PHE A 107 -13.89 12.14 -8.79
C PHE A 107 -12.92 13.32 -8.71
N GLU A 108 -13.03 14.25 -9.66
CA GLU A 108 -12.31 15.51 -9.68
C GLU A 108 -13.32 16.67 -9.60
N SER A 109 -13.25 17.43 -8.50
CA SER A 109 -14.31 18.40 -8.15
C SER A 109 -14.22 19.71 -8.90
N THR A 110 -13.03 20.12 -9.39
CA THR A 110 -12.84 21.39 -10.10
C THR A 110 -13.56 21.39 -11.45
N ASN A 111 -13.47 20.27 -12.18
CA ASN A 111 -14.09 20.10 -13.49
C ASN A 111 -15.33 19.20 -13.48
N GLN A 112 -15.77 18.75 -12.29
CA GLN A 112 -16.92 17.84 -12.12
C GLN A 112 -16.79 16.55 -12.95
N ALA A 113 -15.57 16.02 -13.01
CA ALA A 113 -15.26 14.81 -13.76
C ALA A 113 -15.18 13.59 -12.84
N ALA A 114 -15.65 12.45 -13.33
CA ALA A 114 -15.59 11.19 -12.61
C ALA A 114 -15.27 10.04 -13.56
N GLY A 115 -14.85 8.91 -12.99
CA GLY A 115 -14.59 7.72 -13.75
C GLY A 115 -14.02 6.59 -12.90
N GLU A 116 -13.40 5.65 -13.57
CA GLU A 116 -12.83 4.45 -12.98
C GLU A 116 -11.34 4.35 -13.32
N PHE A 117 -10.65 3.51 -12.58
CA PHE A 117 -9.31 3.10 -12.95
C PHE A 117 -9.11 1.60 -12.72
N PHE A 118 -8.28 1.02 -13.57
CA PHE A 118 -7.92 -0.39 -13.57
C PHE A 118 -6.41 -0.49 -13.66
N GLY A 119 -5.81 -1.36 -12.87
CA GLY A 119 -4.37 -1.43 -12.87
C GLY A 119 -3.81 -2.68 -12.21
N SER A 120 -2.50 -2.68 -12.07
CA SER A 120 -1.76 -3.73 -11.39
C SER A 120 -0.77 -3.14 -10.40
N ILE A 121 -0.52 -3.90 -9.34
CA ILE A 121 0.44 -3.58 -8.30
C ILE A 121 1.53 -4.66 -8.30
N LYS A 122 2.77 -4.26 -8.46
CA LYS A 122 3.93 -5.15 -8.46
C LYS A 122 5.00 -4.57 -7.55
N GLY A 123 5.10 -5.15 -6.35
CA GLY A 123 5.98 -4.62 -5.31
C GLY A 123 5.61 -3.17 -4.96
N ASN A 124 6.56 -2.27 -5.16
CA ASN A 124 6.42 -0.84 -4.88
C ASN A 124 5.90 0.00 -6.07
N ARG A 125 5.49 -0.66 -7.16
CA ARG A 125 5.02 -0.01 -8.39
C ARG A 125 3.54 -0.27 -8.62
N ILE A 126 2.83 0.80 -8.98
CA ILE A 126 1.43 0.78 -9.42
C ILE A 126 1.40 1.31 -10.85
N ASP A 127 0.83 0.54 -11.77
CA ASP A 127 0.50 0.96 -13.13
C ASP A 127 -1.00 0.85 -13.33
N ALA A 128 -1.64 1.89 -13.85
CA ALA A 128 -3.07 1.93 -14.04
C ALA A 128 -3.48 2.66 -15.33
N ARG A 129 -4.64 2.29 -15.85
CA ARG A 129 -5.39 3.06 -16.82
C ARG A 129 -6.51 3.78 -16.09
N ILE A 130 -6.61 5.08 -16.30
CA ILE A 130 -7.65 5.95 -15.76
C ILE A 130 -8.61 6.23 -16.91
N GLU A 131 -9.89 6.01 -16.69
CA GLU A 131 -10.95 6.24 -17.67
C GLU A 131 -11.95 7.23 -17.12
N GLY A 132 -12.29 8.22 -17.92
CA GLY A 132 -13.35 9.20 -17.69
C GLY A 132 -14.25 9.28 -18.90
N GLN A 133 -15.30 10.09 -18.82
CA GLN A 133 -16.28 10.23 -19.92
C GLN A 133 -15.65 10.73 -21.22
N THR A 134 -14.64 11.61 -21.12
CA THR A 134 -14.07 12.31 -22.28
C THR A 134 -12.57 12.11 -22.44
N PHE A 135 -11.92 11.35 -21.56
CA PHE A 135 -10.49 11.11 -21.64
C PHE A 135 -10.09 9.74 -21.08
N ALA A 136 -8.92 9.28 -21.49
CA ALA A 136 -8.23 8.18 -20.88
C ALA A 136 -6.78 8.57 -20.58
N ALA A 137 -6.21 8.06 -19.51
CA ALA A 137 -4.83 8.31 -19.14
C ALA A 137 -4.13 7.04 -18.65
N PHE A 138 -2.82 6.98 -18.87
CA PHE A 138 -1.94 5.97 -18.31
C PHE A 138 -1.21 6.55 -17.13
N PHE A 139 -1.33 5.90 -16.00
CA PHE A 139 -0.75 6.29 -14.73
C PHE A 139 0.32 5.28 -14.31
N SER A 140 1.41 5.79 -13.77
CA SER A 140 2.44 4.98 -13.14
C SER A 140 2.95 5.68 -11.89
N MET A 141 3.06 4.94 -10.79
CA MET A 141 3.61 5.41 -9.53
C MET A 141 4.61 4.40 -8.99
N THR A 142 5.74 4.87 -8.49
CA THR A 142 6.71 4.06 -7.74
C THR A 142 6.95 4.71 -6.39
N THR A 143 6.86 3.93 -5.31
CA THR A 143 7.11 4.38 -3.93
C THR A 143 8.36 3.70 -3.38
N GLN A 144 9.29 4.47 -2.84
CA GLN A 144 10.51 3.99 -2.20
C GLN A 144 10.68 4.70 -0.85
N GLY A 145 10.32 4.02 0.23
CA GLY A 145 10.32 4.58 1.58
C GLY A 145 9.40 5.82 1.66
N ASN A 146 10.00 6.99 1.85
CA ASN A 146 9.29 8.26 1.97
C ASN A 146 9.23 9.07 0.65
N ARG A 147 9.56 8.48 -0.50
CA ARG A 147 9.58 9.15 -1.80
C ARG A 147 8.66 8.45 -2.78
N GLN A 148 7.94 9.24 -3.57
CA GLN A 148 7.11 8.78 -4.68
C GLN A 148 7.51 9.49 -5.96
N SER A 149 7.55 8.72 -7.05
CA SER A 149 7.61 9.24 -8.42
C SER A 149 6.31 8.88 -9.13
N VAL A 150 5.65 9.85 -9.70
CA VAL A 150 4.37 9.71 -10.39
C VAL A 150 4.49 10.21 -11.81
N SER A 151 3.95 9.47 -12.76
CA SER A 151 3.82 9.84 -14.18
C SER A 151 2.40 9.56 -14.65
N LEU A 152 1.82 10.52 -15.33
CA LEU A 152 0.54 10.39 -16.02
C LEU A 152 0.70 10.82 -17.46
N ARG A 153 0.13 10.08 -18.40
CA ARG A 153 0.06 10.44 -19.83
C ARG A 153 -1.37 10.32 -20.32
N SER A 154 -1.86 11.36 -20.95
CA SER A 154 -3.22 11.42 -21.51
C SER A 154 -3.17 11.90 -22.97
N PRO A 155 -2.87 10.99 -23.91
CA PRO A 155 -2.83 11.34 -25.33
C PRO A 155 -4.16 11.91 -25.81
N GLY A 156 -4.10 12.98 -26.61
CA GLY A 156 -5.30 13.60 -27.17
C GLY A 156 -6.07 14.52 -26.23
N SER A 157 -5.64 14.65 -24.97
CA SER A 157 -6.21 15.60 -24.03
C SER A 157 -5.38 16.91 -23.99
N ARG A 158 -5.98 17.95 -23.40
CA ARG A 158 -5.36 19.25 -23.22
C ARG A 158 -4.08 19.19 -22.35
N VAL A 159 -4.05 18.28 -21.38
CA VAL A 159 -2.86 17.93 -20.60
C VAL A 159 -2.29 16.65 -21.16
N SER A 160 -1.16 16.71 -21.85
CA SER A 160 -0.54 15.54 -22.48
C SER A 160 0.21 14.66 -21.50
N SER A 161 0.84 15.25 -20.48
CA SER A 161 1.51 14.50 -19.42
C SER A 161 1.68 15.29 -18.13
N ILE A 162 1.83 14.56 -17.03
CA ILE A 162 2.20 15.09 -15.71
C ILE A 162 3.31 14.21 -15.14
N THR A 163 4.35 14.82 -14.61
CA THR A 163 5.37 14.13 -13.82
C THR A 163 5.51 14.81 -12.47
N MET A 164 5.53 14.03 -11.39
CA MET A 164 5.62 14.56 -10.03
C MET A 164 6.59 13.73 -9.19
N ALA A 165 7.23 14.39 -8.23
CA ALA A 165 7.92 13.76 -7.12
C ALA A 165 7.30 14.25 -5.80
N LEU A 166 6.89 13.31 -4.96
CA LEU A 166 6.31 13.58 -3.65
C LEU A 166 7.18 12.98 -2.56
N THR A 167 7.19 13.64 -1.41
CA THR A 167 7.85 13.16 -0.19
C THR A 167 6.83 13.10 0.93
N ARG A 168 6.90 12.05 1.74
CA ARG A 168 6.07 11.89 2.93
C ARG A 168 6.49 12.92 3.98
N ARG A 169 5.54 13.49 4.71
CA ARG A 169 5.73 14.46 5.80
C ARG A 169 5.78 13.78 7.15
#